data_7bb02941e48fb97efac0c0b0f591261b
#
_entry.id   7bb02941e48fb97efac0c0b0f591261b
#
_cell.length_a   1.000
_cell.length_b   1.000
_cell.length_c   1.000
_cell.angle_alpha   90.00
_cell.angle_beta   90.00
_cell.angle_gamma   90.00
#
_symmetry.space_group_name_H-M   'P 1'
#
loop_
_entity.id
_entity.type
_entity.pdbx_description
1 polymer ?
#
loop_
_entity_poly.entity_id
_entity_poly.type
_entity_poly.pdbx_seq_one_letter_code
_entity_poly.pdbx_strand_id
1 'polypeptide(L)'
;MLKKIKYVFLIIFFFILLFRRTCKYSDFINIAMSLNNNYTYPIMVSITSILSNLNKNTFIHFHLLIGNDFKIENQNKIISLKNINNNSNFSFYNVGNNFNGWIHRRERLTCVSFYRIIIGEIIKNVDKIIYLDGDTLIYGDLSEMYQLNMDNLYFRGVREILSEDYKPKIDGSRFICAGVMLMNLKLIREEHFFDTFKKYYFNFYDQVLYLDDQLIINALFKDKINFLPPKFGIWFMCEKNIKEYKSLKPLIYTRNSLRNANKRPIIRHLWGITEEGLDLAEKPWGLKQSCKIKKEWQFYAKKTGYYTSICKYYENACLN
;
A
#
# COMPACT_ATOMS: atom_id res chain seq x y z
N MET A 1 -21.75 -31.27 -41.97
CA MET A 1 -20.84 -30.24 -41.48
C MET A 1 -21.44 -29.44 -40.32
N LEU A 2 -22.66 -28.94 -40.39
CA LEU A 2 -23.33 -28.13 -39.35
C LEU A 2 -23.50 -28.85 -37.96
N LYS A 3 -23.75 -30.17 -37.93
CA LYS A 3 -23.90 -30.93 -36.69
C LYS A 3 -22.58 -31.00 -35.89
N LYS A 4 -21.40 -31.12 -36.55
CA LYS A 4 -20.11 -31.16 -35.88
C LYS A 4 -19.74 -29.81 -35.25
N ILE A 5 -20.12 -28.70 -35.87
CA ILE A 5 -19.89 -27.34 -35.36
C ILE A 5 -20.73 -27.10 -34.09
N LYS A 6 -21.99 -27.55 -34.04
CA LYS A 6 -22.81 -27.45 -32.82
C LYS A 6 -22.20 -28.20 -31.63
N TYR A 7 -21.63 -29.38 -31.83
CA TYR A 7 -21.00 -30.16 -30.75
C TYR A 7 -19.73 -29.49 -30.23
N VAL A 8 -18.93 -28.88 -31.09
CA VAL A 8 -17.74 -28.13 -30.69
C VAL A 8 -18.13 -26.90 -29.84
N PHE A 9 -19.16 -26.15 -30.26
CA PHE A 9 -19.67 -25.02 -29.45
C PHE A 9 -20.25 -25.47 -28.10
N LEU A 10 -20.94 -26.60 -28.04
CA LEU A 10 -21.46 -27.15 -26.77
C LEU A 10 -20.33 -27.57 -25.85
N ILE A 11 -19.28 -28.20 -26.36
CA ILE A 11 -18.10 -28.63 -25.57
C ILE A 11 -17.36 -27.40 -25.07
N ILE A 12 -17.11 -26.38 -25.89
CA ILE A 12 -16.47 -25.13 -25.50
C ILE A 12 -17.31 -24.40 -24.43
N PHE A 13 -18.65 -24.34 -24.62
CA PHE A 13 -19.56 -23.73 -23.64
C PHE A 13 -19.59 -24.51 -22.32
N PHE A 14 -19.54 -25.85 -22.37
CA PHE A 14 -19.45 -26.69 -21.18
C PHE A 14 -18.10 -26.56 -20.47
N PHE A 15 -16.98 -26.41 -21.22
CA PHE A 15 -15.68 -26.11 -20.67
C PHE A 15 -15.62 -24.71 -20.02
N ILE A 16 -16.25 -23.70 -20.64
CA ILE A 16 -16.37 -22.35 -20.07
C ILE A 16 -17.22 -22.38 -18.78
N LEU A 17 -18.32 -23.16 -18.75
CA LEU A 17 -19.14 -23.34 -17.54
C LEU A 17 -18.43 -24.13 -16.44
N LEU A 18 -17.65 -25.14 -16.80
CA LEU A 18 -16.82 -25.90 -15.86
C LEU A 18 -15.66 -25.01 -15.31
N PHE A 19 -15.02 -24.22 -16.16
CA PHE A 19 -13.99 -23.27 -15.71
C PHE A 19 -14.55 -22.18 -14.79
N ARG A 20 -15.78 -21.69 -15.02
CA ARG A 20 -16.48 -20.78 -14.08
C ARG A 20 -16.86 -21.45 -12.76
N ARG A 21 -17.11 -22.76 -12.75
CA ARG A 21 -17.42 -23.51 -11.50
C ARG A 21 -16.19 -23.85 -10.66
N THR A 22 -14.98 -23.78 -11.21
CA THR A 22 -13.73 -24.06 -10.47
C THR A 22 -13.14 -22.82 -9.80
N CYS A 23 -13.57 -21.60 -10.13
CA CYS A 23 -13.11 -20.41 -9.45
C CYS A 23 -13.92 -20.22 -8.15
N LYS A 24 -13.37 -20.69 -7.03
CA LYS A 24 -13.96 -20.57 -5.69
C LYS A 24 -14.14 -19.10 -5.26
N TYR A 25 -13.36 -18.19 -5.86
CA TYR A 25 -13.28 -16.77 -5.50
C TYR A 25 -13.73 -15.90 -6.67
N SER A 26 -14.53 -14.87 -6.39
CA SER A 26 -14.94 -13.87 -7.40
C SER A 26 -13.83 -12.85 -7.68
N ASP A 27 -13.01 -12.57 -6.66
CA ASP A 27 -11.93 -11.61 -6.72
C ASP A 27 -10.62 -12.21 -6.22
N PHE A 28 -9.55 -12.02 -6.99
CA PHE A 28 -8.20 -12.38 -6.62
C PHE A 28 -7.37 -11.09 -6.58
N ILE A 29 -6.88 -10.74 -5.39
CA ILE A 29 -6.18 -9.48 -5.13
C ILE A 29 -4.74 -9.74 -4.76
N ASN A 30 -3.80 -9.12 -5.47
CA ASN A 30 -2.39 -9.09 -5.11
C ASN A 30 -2.09 -7.84 -4.28
N ILE A 31 -1.43 -8.01 -3.14
CA ILE A 31 -0.99 -6.93 -2.25
C ILE A 31 0.50 -7.05 -2.01
N ALA A 32 1.26 -5.97 -2.25
CA ALA A 32 2.67 -5.89 -1.91
C ALA A 32 2.88 -5.02 -0.67
N MET A 33 3.84 -5.43 0.16
CA MET A 33 4.32 -4.65 1.31
C MET A 33 5.83 -4.82 1.44
N SER A 34 6.52 -3.76 1.87
CA SER A 34 7.97 -3.77 2.12
C SER A 34 8.25 -3.75 3.61
N LEU A 35 9.19 -4.57 4.07
CA LEU A 35 9.47 -4.67 5.50
C LEU A 35 10.91 -5.05 5.83
N ASN A 36 11.34 -4.65 7.03
CA ASN A 36 12.50 -5.19 7.73
C ASN A 36 12.07 -5.87 9.04
N ASN A 37 13.02 -6.38 9.79
CA ASN A 37 12.74 -7.07 11.05
C ASN A 37 11.97 -6.19 12.06
N ASN A 38 12.28 -4.89 12.13
CA ASN A 38 11.63 -3.97 13.06
C ASN A 38 10.17 -3.67 12.70
N TYR A 39 9.81 -3.82 11.43
CA TYR A 39 8.45 -3.56 10.93
C TYR A 39 7.56 -4.80 10.87
N THR A 40 8.06 -5.94 11.38
CA THR A 40 7.30 -7.21 11.38
C THR A 40 5.95 -7.07 12.06
N TYR A 41 5.90 -6.56 13.28
CA TYR A 41 4.63 -6.44 14.02
C TYR A 41 3.65 -5.41 13.43
N PRO A 42 4.06 -4.20 13.04
CA PRO A 42 3.19 -3.28 12.32
C PRO A 42 2.53 -3.91 11.08
N ILE A 43 3.32 -4.57 10.26
CA ILE A 43 2.81 -5.26 9.06
C ILE A 43 1.84 -6.39 9.43
N MET A 44 2.13 -7.17 10.48
CA MET A 44 1.19 -8.19 10.96
C MET A 44 -0.15 -7.59 11.39
N VAL A 45 -0.16 -6.43 12.02
CA VAL A 45 -1.40 -5.72 12.39
C VAL A 45 -2.14 -5.22 11.15
N SER A 46 -1.43 -4.67 10.17
CA SER A 46 -2.00 -4.25 8.89
C SER A 46 -2.63 -5.45 8.14
N ILE A 47 -1.89 -6.54 7.96
CA ILE A 47 -2.38 -7.79 7.34
C ILE A 47 -3.59 -8.34 8.10
N THR A 48 -3.55 -8.33 9.44
CA THR A 48 -4.68 -8.77 10.27
C THR A 48 -5.93 -7.93 10.02
N SER A 49 -5.77 -6.62 9.83
CA SER A 49 -6.89 -5.75 9.49
C SER A 49 -7.49 -6.08 8.12
N ILE A 50 -6.66 -6.40 7.13
CA ILE A 50 -7.10 -6.86 5.81
C ILE A 50 -7.89 -8.16 5.94
N LEU A 51 -7.28 -9.19 6.55
CA LEU A 51 -7.87 -10.52 6.68
C LEU A 51 -9.16 -10.54 7.50
N SER A 52 -9.29 -9.63 8.48
CA SER A 52 -10.49 -9.49 9.32
C SER A 52 -11.67 -8.84 8.58
N ASN A 53 -11.41 -8.08 7.51
CA ASN A 53 -12.42 -7.34 6.74
C ASN A 53 -12.57 -7.85 5.30
N LEU A 54 -12.02 -9.02 5.01
CA LEU A 54 -12.07 -9.65 3.71
C LEU A 54 -13.46 -10.23 3.42
N ASN A 55 -13.99 -9.98 2.23
CA ASN A 55 -15.20 -10.64 1.78
C ASN A 55 -14.99 -12.15 1.59
N LYS A 56 -16.03 -12.94 1.81
CA LYS A 56 -15.95 -14.41 1.74
C LYS A 56 -15.48 -14.96 0.39
N ASN A 57 -15.74 -14.22 -0.69
CA ASN A 57 -15.42 -14.61 -2.07
C ASN A 57 -14.14 -13.94 -2.60
N THR A 58 -13.40 -13.24 -1.76
CA THR A 58 -12.13 -12.61 -2.12
C THR A 58 -10.97 -13.47 -1.61
N PHE A 59 -9.96 -13.64 -2.46
CA PHE A 59 -8.69 -14.26 -2.10
C PHE A 59 -7.57 -13.25 -2.21
N ILE A 60 -6.67 -13.20 -1.23
CA ILE A 60 -5.53 -12.30 -1.23
C ILE A 60 -4.20 -13.06 -1.30
N HIS A 61 -3.33 -12.62 -2.19
CA HIS A 61 -1.94 -13.03 -2.20
C HIS A 61 -1.06 -11.85 -1.73
N PHE A 62 -0.40 -12.03 -0.60
CA PHE A 62 0.57 -11.09 -0.07
C PHE A 62 1.95 -11.35 -0.65
N HIS A 63 2.54 -10.32 -1.24
CA HIS A 63 3.88 -10.28 -1.80
C HIS A 63 4.75 -9.40 -0.91
N LEU A 64 5.62 -10.01 -0.12
CA LEU A 64 6.38 -9.34 0.93
C LEU A 64 7.85 -9.15 0.47
N LEU A 65 8.26 -7.90 0.28
CA LEU A 65 9.61 -7.55 -0.12
C LEU A 65 10.49 -7.40 1.13
N ILE A 66 11.56 -8.18 1.19
CA ILE A 66 12.44 -8.29 2.36
C ILE A 66 13.90 -8.13 1.95
N GLY A 67 14.75 -7.70 2.88
CA GLY A 67 16.21 -7.69 2.73
C GLY A 67 16.86 -9.05 3.08
N ASN A 68 18.16 -9.15 2.82
CA ASN A 68 18.95 -10.36 3.08
C ASN A 68 18.96 -10.77 4.56
N ASP A 69 18.82 -9.81 5.47
CA ASP A 69 18.87 -9.99 6.93
C ASP A 69 17.52 -10.37 7.54
N PHE A 70 16.45 -10.51 6.73
CA PHE A 70 15.11 -10.75 7.26
C PHE A 70 15.00 -12.17 7.85
N LYS A 71 14.67 -12.24 9.13
CA LYS A 71 14.67 -13.48 9.92
C LYS A 71 13.55 -14.43 9.54
N ILE A 72 13.86 -15.72 9.46
CA ILE A 72 12.88 -16.77 9.16
C ILE A 72 11.78 -16.87 10.23
N GLU A 73 12.08 -16.56 11.50
CA GLU A 73 11.08 -16.54 12.57
C GLU A 73 10.02 -15.47 12.30
N ASN A 74 10.42 -14.33 11.72
CA ASN A 74 9.49 -13.26 11.37
C ASN A 74 8.64 -13.63 10.15
N GLN A 75 9.21 -14.37 9.17
CA GLN A 75 8.42 -14.93 8.07
C GLN A 75 7.35 -15.89 8.62
N ASN A 76 7.73 -16.81 9.52
CA ASN A 76 6.82 -17.78 10.13
C ASN A 76 5.69 -17.11 10.93
N LYS A 77 5.98 -16.02 11.68
CA LYS A 77 4.96 -15.23 12.37
C LYS A 77 3.94 -14.64 11.39
N ILE A 78 4.40 -14.10 10.27
CA ILE A 78 3.52 -13.52 9.25
C ILE A 78 2.68 -14.62 8.58
N ILE A 79 3.27 -15.75 8.21
CA ILE A 79 2.56 -16.89 7.61
C ILE A 79 1.46 -17.43 8.55
N SER A 80 1.68 -17.41 9.87
CA SER A 80 0.69 -17.87 10.85
C SER A 80 -0.61 -17.06 10.83
N LEU A 81 -0.60 -15.83 10.29
CA LEU A 81 -1.82 -15.04 10.12
C LEU A 81 -2.83 -15.65 9.15
N LYS A 82 -2.43 -16.66 8.36
CA LYS A 82 -3.34 -17.47 7.55
C LYS A 82 -4.44 -18.12 8.41
N ASN A 83 -4.18 -18.35 9.70
CA ASN A 83 -5.18 -18.87 10.65
C ASN A 83 -6.34 -17.89 10.90
N ILE A 84 -6.18 -16.60 10.62
CA ILE A 84 -7.25 -15.60 10.72
C ILE A 84 -8.23 -15.75 9.57
N ASN A 85 -7.69 -15.98 8.35
CA ASN A 85 -8.51 -16.22 7.17
C ASN A 85 -7.73 -17.04 6.13
N ASN A 86 -8.21 -18.24 5.83
CA ASN A 86 -7.58 -19.18 4.90
C ASN A 86 -7.65 -18.70 3.42
N ASN A 87 -8.44 -17.67 3.11
CA ASN A 87 -8.48 -17.07 1.77
C ASN A 87 -7.27 -16.16 1.52
N SER A 88 -6.10 -16.60 1.95
CA SER A 88 -4.86 -15.83 1.81
C SER A 88 -3.65 -16.72 1.52
N ASN A 89 -2.67 -16.15 0.84
CA ASN A 89 -1.35 -16.75 0.64
C ASN A 89 -0.25 -15.70 0.84
N PHE A 90 0.98 -16.15 1.10
CA PHE A 90 2.12 -15.31 1.39
C PHE A 90 3.34 -15.76 0.58
N SER A 91 3.98 -14.82 -0.12
CA SER A 91 5.26 -15.02 -0.79
C SER A 91 6.25 -13.96 -0.33
N PHE A 92 7.48 -14.39 -0.06
CA PHE A 92 8.57 -13.49 0.34
C PHE A 92 9.55 -13.34 -0.81
N TYR A 93 9.89 -12.11 -1.13
CA TYR A 93 10.79 -11.75 -2.21
C TYR A 93 11.99 -11.00 -1.64
N ASN A 94 13.15 -11.64 -1.70
CA ASN A 94 14.39 -11.00 -1.29
C ASN A 94 14.84 -10.01 -2.37
N VAL A 95 14.95 -8.73 -2.01
CA VAL A 95 15.42 -7.68 -2.92
C VAL A 95 16.94 -7.72 -3.14
N GLY A 96 17.66 -8.57 -2.41
CA GLY A 96 19.11 -8.73 -2.54
C GLY A 96 19.88 -7.43 -2.26
N ASN A 97 20.88 -7.17 -3.08
CA ASN A 97 21.77 -6.02 -2.98
C ASN A 97 21.34 -4.82 -3.83
N ASN A 98 20.11 -4.84 -4.39
CA ASN A 98 19.66 -3.78 -5.31
C ASN A 98 19.69 -2.38 -4.71
N PHE A 99 19.60 -2.27 -3.39
CA PHE A 99 19.59 -0.99 -2.69
C PHE A 99 20.84 -0.74 -1.84
N ASN A 100 21.92 -1.49 -2.06
CA ASN A 100 23.19 -1.20 -1.42
C ASN A 100 23.71 0.17 -1.86
N GLY A 101 24.08 1.01 -0.89
CA GLY A 101 24.53 2.38 -1.15
C GLY A 101 23.42 3.39 -1.41
N TRP A 102 22.15 2.97 -1.41
CA TRP A 102 21.04 3.92 -1.42
C TRP A 102 20.87 4.53 -0.04
N ILE A 103 20.86 5.84 0.03
CA ILE A 103 20.74 6.58 1.28
C ILE A 103 19.41 7.31 1.31
N HIS A 104 18.68 7.13 2.40
CA HIS A 104 17.51 7.95 2.68
C HIS A 104 17.98 9.19 3.47
N ARG A 105 17.77 10.39 2.94
CA ARG A 105 18.19 11.63 3.62
C ARG A 105 17.29 12.00 4.81
N ARG A 106 16.13 11.36 4.96
CA ARG A 106 15.33 11.45 6.17
C ARG A 106 15.82 10.39 7.15
N GLU A 107 16.47 10.77 8.23
CA GLU A 107 17.06 9.89 9.25
C GLU A 107 16.10 8.80 9.77
N ARG A 108 14.80 9.04 9.69
CA ARG A 108 13.75 8.12 10.16
C ARG A 108 13.35 7.04 9.15
N LEU A 109 13.74 7.17 7.90
CA LEU A 109 13.40 6.20 6.85
C LEU A 109 14.60 5.33 6.53
N THR A 110 14.33 4.06 6.26
CA THR A 110 15.33 3.10 5.84
C THR A 110 15.21 2.83 4.34
N CYS A 111 16.22 2.22 3.71
CA CYS A 111 16.19 1.82 2.30
C CYS A 111 14.99 0.92 1.94
N VAL A 112 14.30 0.36 2.94
CA VAL A 112 13.08 -0.45 2.75
C VAL A 112 11.97 0.32 2.03
N SER A 113 11.89 1.65 2.19
CA SER A 113 10.92 2.46 1.46
C SER A 113 11.14 2.41 -0.05
N PHE A 114 12.38 2.24 -0.52
CA PHE A 114 12.70 2.07 -1.94
C PHE A 114 12.32 0.70 -2.51
N TYR A 115 12.04 -0.32 -1.68
CA TYR A 115 11.71 -1.65 -2.22
C TYR A 115 10.47 -1.64 -3.11
N ARG A 116 9.54 -0.68 -2.90
CA ARG A 116 8.34 -0.53 -3.75
C ARG A 116 8.65 -0.22 -5.21
N ILE A 117 9.79 0.39 -5.51
CA ILE A 117 10.14 0.77 -6.89
C ILE A 117 10.62 -0.40 -7.75
N ILE A 118 11.11 -1.50 -7.13
CA ILE A 118 11.61 -2.67 -7.85
C ILE A 118 10.55 -3.79 -7.97
N ILE A 119 9.34 -3.59 -7.48
CA ILE A 119 8.29 -4.63 -7.45
C ILE A 119 8.05 -5.21 -8.84
N GLY A 120 7.99 -4.39 -9.88
CA GLY A 120 7.80 -4.81 -11.26
C GLY A 120 8.90 -5.75 -11.76
N GLU A 121 10.15 -5.55 -11.28
CA GLU A 121 11.29 -6.38 -11.66
C GLU A 121 11.32 -7.71 -10.93
N ILE A 122 10.81 -7.78 -9.71
CA ILE A 122 10.86 -8.97 -8.86
C ILE A 122 9.62 -9.84 -9.05
N ILE A 123 8.43 -9.25 -9.15
CA ILE A 123 7.16 -9.97 -9.25
C ILE A 123 6.73 -10.04 -10.71
N LYS A 124 7.26 -11.00 -11.48
CA LYS A 124 7.08 -11.08 -12.93
C LYS A 124 5.70 -11.55 -13.38
N ASN A 125 4.99 -12.35 -12.58
CA ASN A 125 3.75 -13.02 -12.96
C ASN A 125 2.49 -12.28 -12.49
N VAL A 126 2.62 -11.01 -12.10
CA VAL A 126 1.52 -10.17 -11.65
C VAL A 126 1.53 -8.89 -12.47
N ASP A 127 0.39 -8.55 -13.06
CA ASP A 127 0.25 -7.36 -13.90
C ASP A 127 -0.27 -6.14 -13.13
N LYS A 128 -1.00 -6.36 -12.03
CA LYS A 128 -1.57 -5.31 -11.20
C LYS A 128 -1.50 -5.68 -9.72
N ILE A 129 -1.10 -4.73 -8.87
CA ILE A 129 -0.93 -4.96 -7.45
C ILE A 129 -1.34 -3.72 -6.63
N ILE A 130 -1.87 -3.93 -5.43
CA ILE A 130 -2.01 -2.87 -4.42
C ILE A 130 -0.73 -2.86 -3.59
N TYR A 131 -0.07 -1.73 -3.49
CA TYR A 131 1.02 -1.51 -2.54
C TYR A 131 0.49 -0.83 -1.28
N LEU A 132 0.86 -1.36 -0.12
CA LEU A 132 0.51 -0.81 1.19
C LEU A 132 1.74 -0.70 2.09
N ASP A 133 1.92 0.45 2.73
CA ASP A 133 2.86 0.59 3.82
C ASP A 133 2.38 -0.17 5.07
N GLY A 134 3.31 -0.60 5.92
CA GLY A 134 3.01 -1.39 7.11
C GLY A 134 2.27 -0.64 8.21
N ASP A 135 2.13 0.67 8.10
CA ASP A 135 1.38 1.54 8.99
C ASP A 135 -0.01 1.92 8.43
N THR A 136 -0.65 0.97 7.78
CA THR A 136 -2.03 1.10 7.28
C THR A 136 -2.99 0.25 8.11
N LEU A 137 -4.23 0.72 8.29
CA LEU A 137 -5.36 -0.08 8.78
C LEU A 137 -6.45 -0.14 7.73
N ILE A 138 -6.95 -1.35 7.49
CA ILE A 138 -7.96 -1.62 6.47
C ILE A 138 -9.28 -1.98 7.17
N TYR A 139 -10.37 -1.30 6.81
CA TYR A 139 -11.69 -1.40 7.42
C TYR A 139 -12.76 -1.98 6.49
N GLY A 140 -12.38 -2.35 5.27
CA GLY A 140 -13.30 -2.91 4.28
C GLY A 140 -12.58 -3.67 3.18
N ASP A 141 -13.35 -4.25 2.28
CA ASP A 141 -12.83 -5.01 1.14
C ASP A 141 -12.13 -4.11 0.11
N LEU A 142 -11.07 -4.64 -0.49
CA LEU A 142 -10.22 -3.91 -1.43
C LEU A 142 -10.58 -4.17 -2.90
N SER A 143 -11.59 -4.99 -3.20
CA SER A 143 -11.96 -5.36 -4.57
C SER A 143 -12.30 -4.14 -5.43
N GLU A 144 -13.03 -3.16 -4.88
CA GLU A 144 -13.35 -1.92 -5.60
C GLU A 144 -12.09 -1.16 -6.03
N MET A 145 -11.09 -1.05 -5.15
CA MET A 145 -9.82 -0.42 -5.48
C MET A 145 -9.06 -1.23 -6.54
N TYR A 146 -9.02 -2.55 -6.37
CA TYR A 146 -8.28 -3.43 -7.28
C TYR A 146 -8.88 -3.47 -8.68
N GLN A 147 -10.21 -3.27 -8.82
CA GLN A 147 -10.91 -3.27 -10.12
C GLN A 147 -10.76 -1.95 -10.90
N LEU A 148 -10.21 -0.89 -10.30
CA LEU A 148 -10.00 0.37 -11.01
C LEU A 148 -9.13 0.16 -12.25
N ASN A 149 -9.50 0.86 -13.32
CA ASN A 149 -8.76 0.85 -14.57
C ASN A 149 -7.40 1.53 -14.39
N MET A 150 -6.35 0.91 -14.93
CA MET A 150 -4.97 1.41 -14.88
C MET A 150 -4.43 1.84 -16.26
N ASP A 151 -5.04 1.41 -17.36
CA ASP A 151 -4.64 1.69 -18.76
C ASP A 151 -3.17 2.16 -18.91
N ASN A 152 -2.96 3.42 -19.29
CA ASN A 152 -1.63 4.02 -19.47
C ASN A 152 -1.03 4.63 -18.19
N LEU A 153 -1.51 4.23 -17.00
CA LEU A 153 -1.03 4.73 -15.73
C LEU A 153 -0.07 3.74 -15.06
N TYR A 154 0.99 4.25 -14.44
CA TYR A 154 1.81 3.47 -13.52
C TYR A 154 1.15 3.33 -12.17
N PHE A 155 0.59 4.45 -11.66
CA PHE A 155 0.10 4.54 -10.28
C PHE A 155 -1.25 5.23 -10.18
N ARG A 156 -2.07 4.74 -9.25
CA ARG A 156 -3.14 5.51 -8.63
C ARG A 156 -2.86 5.59 -7.13
N GLY A 157 -2.95 6.78 -6.56
CA GLY A 157 -2.78 7.03 -5.12
C GLY A 157 -3.73 8.11 -4.64
N VAL A 158 -3.89 8.24 -3.34
CA VAL A 158 -4.66 9.37 -2.79
C VAL A 158 -3.82 10.63 -2.89
N ARG A 159 -4.45 11.71 -3.34
CA ARG A 159 -3.77 13.01 -3.43
C ARG A 159 -3.26 13.43 -2.06
N GLU A 160 -2.02 13.87 -2.01
CA GLU A 160 -1.41 14.40 -0.81
C GLU A 160 -1.14 15.89 -0.93
N ILE A 161 -1.08 16.58 0.22
CA ILE A 161 -0.69 17.98 0.28
C ILE A 161 0.83 18.02 0.24
N LEU A 162 1.37 18.67 -0.78
CA LEU A 162 2.81 18.90 -0.90
C LEU A 162 3.23 19.96 0.12
N SER A 163 4.24 19.66 0.95
CA SER A 163 4.77 20.65 1.88
C SER A 163 5.38 21.86 1.14
N GLU A 164 5.43 23.00 1.80
CA GLU A 164 5.97 24.25 1.23
C GLU A 164 7.42 24.09 0.74
N ASP A 165 8.21 23.26 1.43
CA ASP A 165 9.62 23.00 1.09
C ASP A 165 9.81 22.35 -0.28
N TYR A 166 8.79 21.67 -0.80
CA TYR A 166 8.83 20.96 -2.09
C TYR A 166 8.17 21.73 -3.23
N LYS A 167 7.26 22.67 -2.93
CA LYS A 167 6.48 23.41 -3.94
C LYS A 167 7.32 24.09 -5.01
N PRO A 168 8.51 24.65 -4.71
CA PRO A 168 9.35 25.27 -5.74
C PRO A 168 9.97 24.26 -6.71
N LYS A 169 9.97 22.97 -6.37
CA LYS A 169 10.73 21.94 -7.09
C LYS A 169 9.86 20.95 -7.84
N ILE A 170 8.59 20.84 -7.51
CA ILE A 170 7.67 19.83 -8.05
C ILE A 170 6.31 20.46 -8.34
N ASP A 171 5.77 20.13 -9.51
CA ASP A 171 4.37 20.40 -9.81
C ASP A 171 3.46 19.55 -8.91
N GLY A 172 2.95 20.15 -7.85
CA GLY A 172 2.04 19.50 -6.88
C GLY A 172 0.64 19.17 -7.42
N SER A 173 0.36 19.45 -8.71
CA SER A 173 -0.98 19.24 -9.28
C SER A 173 -1.43 17.78 -9.24
N ARG A 174 -0.48 16.83 -9.34
CA ARG A 174 -0.73 15.38 -9.33
C ARG A 174 0.06 14.63 -8.26
N PHE A 175 0.31 15.23 -7.12
CA PHE A 175 1.08 14.64 -6.04
C PHE A 175 0.25 13.62 -5.25
N ILE A 176 0.71 12.36 -5.22
CA ILE A 176 0.07 11.25 -4.51
C ILE A 176 0.93 10.74 -3.36
N CYS A 177 0.29 10.17 -2.35
CA CYS A 177 0.94 9.39 -1.29
C CYS A 177 1.42 8.05 -1.86
N ALA A 178 2.71 7.73 -1.67
CA ALA A 178 3.30 6.48 -2.12
C ALA A 178 3.07 5.31 -1.15
N GLY A 179 2.53 5.56 0.03
CA GLY A 179 2.25 4.50 1.03
C GLY A 179 1.00 3.68 0.75
N VAL A 180 0.11 4.15 -0.16
CA VAL A 180 -1.06 3.42 -0.63
C VAL A 180 -1.22 3.66 -2.12
N MET A 181 -0.92 2.65 -2.93
CA MET A 181 -0.98 2.76 -4.38
C MET A 181 -1.62 1.52 -5.03
N LEU A 182 -2.37 1.74 -6.11
CA LEU A 182 -2.63 0.71 -7.11
C LEU A 182 -1.59 0.87 -8.21
N MET A 183 -0.88 -0.21 -8.54
CA MET A 183 0.26 -0.20 -9.45
C MET A 183 0.00 -1.09 -10.67
N ASN A 184 0.32 -0.61 -11.86
CA ASN A 184 0.32 -1.37 -13.12
C ASN A 184 1.73 -1.95 -13.36
N LEU A 185 1.97 -3.15 -12.84
CA LEU A 185 3.30 -3.76 -12.94
C LEU A 185 3.66 -4.17 -14.37
N LYS A 186 2.66 -4.48 -15.20
CA LYS A 186 2.90 -4.76 -16.62
C LYS A 186 3.54 -3.56 -17.31
N LEU A 187 2.88 -2.40 -17.23
CA LEU A 187 3.39 -1.17 -17.86
C LEU A 187 4.71 -0.70 -17.26
N ILE A 188 4.87 -0.82 -15.92
CA ILE A 188 6.10 -0.51 -15.20
C ILE A 188 7.29 -1.33 -15.74
N ARG A 189 7.09 -2.62 -16.05
CA ARG A 189 8.11 -3.48 -16.66
C ARG A 189 8.38 -3.10 -18.12
N GLU A 190 7.33 -2.93 -18.92
CA GLU A 190 7.44 -2.64 -20.36
C GLU A 190 8.15 -1.32 -20.64
N GLU A 191 7.97 -0.32 -19.78
CA GLU A 191 8.58 1.01 -19.92
C GLU A 191 9.86 1.20 -19.07
N HIS A 192 10.44 0.14 -18.51
CA HIS A 192 11.70 0.17 -17.74
C HIS A 192 11.71 1.24 -16.62
N PHE A 193 10.63 1.29 -15.87
CA PHE A 193 10.43 2.27 -14.80
C PHE A 193 11.59 2.30 -13.78
N PHE A 194 12.05 1.12 -13.34
CA PHE A 194 13.11 1.02 -12.33
C PHE A 194 14.42 1.64 -12.80
N ASP A 195 14.82 1.39 -14.05
CA ASP A 195 16.04 1.97 -14.61
C ASP A 195 15.97 3.50 -14.72
N THR A 196 14.81 4.01 -15.13
CA THR A 196 14.55 5.45 -15.19
C THR A 196 14.61 6.08 -13.80
N PHE A 197 13.98 5.45 -12.81
CA PHE A 197 14.02 5.90 -11.41
C PHE A 197 15.45 5.92 -10.86
N LYS A 198 16.19 4.82 -11.05
CA LYS A 198 17.56 4.65 -10.60
C LYS A 198 18.48 5.72 -11.20
N LYS A 199 18.39 5.95 -12.52
CA LYS A 199 19.16 6.97 -13.21
C LYS A 199 18.89 8.36 -12.63
N TYR A 200 17.64 8.69 -12.37
CA TYR A 200 17.27 9.98 -11.78
C TYR A 200 17.79 10.09 -10.34
N TYR A 201 17.62 9.08 -9.52
CA TYR A 201 18.10 9.06 -8.14
C TYR A 201 19.60 9.40 -8.08
N PHE A 202 20.45 8.71 -8.85
CA PHE A 202 21.89 8.94 -8.80
C PHE A 202 22.33 10.25 -9.46
N ASN A 203 21.63 10.74 -10.48
CA ASN A 203 21.98 12.01 -11.12
C ASN A 203 21.65 13.24 -10.27
N PHE A 204 20.66 13.14 -9.40
CA PHE A 204 20.17 14.26 -8.60
C PHE A 204 20.38 14.10 -7.09
N TYR A 205 21.02 13.01 -6.67
CA TYR A 205 21.24 12.68 -5.28
C TYR A 205 21.87 13.82 -4.47
N ASP A 206 22.85 14.52 -5.01
CA ASP A 206 23.54 15.62 -4.33
C ASP A 206 22.79 16.95 -4.39
N GLN A 207 21.80 17.06 -5.26
CA GLN A 207 21.12 18.34 -5.54
C GLN A 207 19.81 18.50 -4.76
N VAL A 208 19.24 17.44 -4.21
CA VAL A 208 17.94 17.47 -3.54
C VAL A 208 18.06 17.01 -2.09
N LEU A 209 17.83 17.96 -1.17
CA LEU A 209 17.98 17.74 0.29
C LEU A 209 17.12 16.59 0.86
N TYR A 210 16.02 16.23 0.18
CA TYR A 210 15.02 15.24 0.66
C TYR A 210 14.57 14.31 -0.47
N LEU A 211 15.54 13.70 -1.15
CA LEU A 211 15.23 12.75 -2.22
C LEU A 211 14.68 11.45 -1.62
N ASP A 212 13.37 11.34 -1.58
CA ASP A 212 12.69 10.09 -1.21
C ASP A 212 11.97 9.47 -2.42
N ASP A 213 11.56 8.23 -2.27
CA ASP A 213 10.87 7.49 -3.32
C ASP A 213 9.56 8.16 -3.75
N GLN A 214 8.78 8.69 -2.80
CA GLN A 214 7.54 9.40 -3.09
C GLN A 214 7.77 10.65 -3.94
N LEU A 215 8.82 11.41 -3.60
CA LEU A 215 9.16 12.62 -4.33
C LEU A 215 9.54 12.31 -5.78
N ILE A 216 10.41 11.32 -5.98
CA ILE A 216 10.87 10.92 -7.31
C ILE A 216 9.71 10.37 -8.15
N ILE A 217 8.85 9.50 -7.59
CA ILE A 217 7.66 8.99 -8.28
C ILE A 217 6.81 10.14 -8.79
N ASN A 218 6.53 11.11 -7.96
CA ASN A 218 5.66 12.25 -8.29
C ASN A 218 6.31 13.24 -9.25
N ALA A 219 7.63 13.43 -9.17
CA ALA A 219 8.37 14.33 -10.05
C ALA A 219 8.50 13.79 -11.48
N LEU A 220 8.90 12.52 -11.59
CA LEU A 220 9.21 11.90 -12.89
C LEU A 220 7.98 11.43 -13.65
N PHE A 221 6.99 10.91 -12.93
CA PHE A 221 5.92 10.12 -13.55
C PHE A 221 4.54 10.77 -13.40
N LYS A 222 4.47 12.07 -13.20
CA LYS A 222 3.22 12.83 -13.01
C LYS A 222 2.16 12.55 -14.08
N ASP A 223 2.57 12.33 -15.34
CA ASP A 223 1.66 12.08 -16.45
C ASP A 223 1.17 10.60 -16.50
N LYS A 224 1.82 9.72 -15.72
CA LYS A 224 1.44 8.31 -15.52
C LYS A 224 0.76 8.07 -14.17
N ILE A 225 0.34 9.15 -13.48
CA ILE A 225 -0.31 9.10 -12.16
C ILE A 225 -1.75 9.59 -12.26
N ASN A 226 -2.66 8.94 -11.51
CA ASN A 226 -4.01 9.43 -11.30
C ASN A 226 -4.47 9.16 -9.86
N PHE A 227 -5.62 9.72 -9.48
CA PHE A 227 -6.07 9.70 -8.10
C PHE A 227 -6.98 8.51 -7.78
N LEU A 228 -6.82 7.98 -6.56
CA LEU A 228 -7.80 7.11 -5.90
C LEU A 228 -8.88 7.96 -5.23
N PRO A 229 -10.10 7.43 -5.04
CA PRO A 229 -11.05 8.01 -4.11
C PRO A 229 -10.44 8.16 -2.70
N PRO A 230 -10.71 9.24 -1.95
CA PRO A 230 -10.00 9.54 -0.71
C PRO A 230 -10.23 8.48 0.40
N LYS A 231 -11.30 7.67 0.30
CA LYS A 231 -11.56 6.55 1.23
C LYS A 231 -10.48 5.45 1.23
N PHE A 232 -9.62 5.42 0.19
CA PHE A 232 -8.56 4.41 0.02
C PHE A 232 -7.17 4.87 0.47
N GLY A 233 -7.05 5.79 1.37
CA GLY A 233 -5.73 6.20 1.86
C GLY A 233 -5.76 7.50 2.65
N ILE A 234 -6.89 7.77 3.27
CA ILE A 234 -7.02 8.97 4.08
C ILE A 234 -6.31 8.77 5.41
N TRP A 235 -5.51 9.76 5.80
CA TRP A 235 -5.09 9.88 7.20
C TRP A 235 -6.21 10.56 8.03
N PHE A 236 -6.02 10.69 9.32
CA PHE A 236 -6.95 11.46 10.16
C PHE A 236 -6.93 12.93 9.75
N MET A 237 -8.09 13.45 9.30
CA MET A 237 -8.20 14.82 8.80
C MET A 237 -9.06 15.69 9.73
N CYS A 238 -8.47 16.75 10.24
CA CYS A 238 -9.25 17.84 10.86
C CYS A 238 -9.83 18.79 9.79
N GLU A 239 -10.74 19.67 10.19
CA GLU A 239 -11.34 20.67 9.27
C GLU A 239 -10.30 21.61 8.62
N LYS A 240 -9.15 21.85 9.28
CA LYS A 240 -8.03 22.63 8.72
C LYS A 240 -7.47 21.93 7.49
N ASN A 241 -7.15 20.63 7.59
CA ASN A 241 -6.65 19.84 6.46
C ASN A 241 -7.68 19.79 5.32
N ILE A 242 -8.97 19.63 5.62
CA ILE A 242 -10.03 19.64 4.61
C ILE A 242 -10.08 21.00 3.87
N LYS A 243 -9.88 22.12 4.57
CA LYS A 243 -9.78 23.43 3.95
C LYS A 243 -8.56 23.56 3.03
N GLU A 244 -7.43 23.05 3.48
CA GLU A 244 -6.17 23.05 2.71
C GLU A 244 -6.30 22.22 1.43
N TYR A 245 -6.89 21.01 1.49
CA TYR A 245 -7.20 20.22 0.28
C TYR A 245 -8.07 20.98 -0.71
N LYS A 246 -9.02 21.80 -0.25
CA LYS A 246 -9.86 22.62 -1.13
C LYS A 246 -9.11 23.73 -1.85
N SER A 247 -8.00 24.20 -1.30
CA SER A 247 -7.16 25.23 -1.95
C SER A 247 -6.28 24.65 -3.07
N LEU A 248 -6.07 23.33 -3.08
CA LEU A 248 -5.27 22.67 -4.11
C LEU A 248 -5.94 22.73 -5.48
N LYS A 249 -5.14 23.03 -6.51
CA LYS A 249 -5.58 23.01 -7.91
C LYS A 249 -4.91 21.86 -8.68
N PRO A 250 -5.62 21.19 -9.58
CA PRO A 250 -7.07 21.20 -9.77
C PRO A 250 -7.81 20.62 -8.54
N LEU A 251 -9.07 21.00 -8.33
CA LEU A 251 -9.88 20.45 -7.23
C LEU A 251 -10.29 19.01 -7.56
N ILE A 252 -9.69 18.05 -6.88
CA ILE A 252 -9.94 16.61 -7.09
C ILE A 252 -11.01 16.08 -6.13
N TYR A 253 -10.96 16.49 -4.87
CA TYR A 253 -11.88 16.01 -3.84
C TYR A 253 -12.80 17.11 -3.36
N THR A 254 -14.11 16.80 -3.26
CA THR A 254 -15.06 17.70 -2.64
C THR A 254 -14.96 17.62 -1.11
N ARG A 255 -15.42 18.67 -0.41
CA ARG A 255 -15.48 18.66 1.06
C ARG A 255 -16.29 17.47 1.59
N ASN A 256 -17.40 17.14 0.93
CA ASN A 256 -18.22 16.02 1.34
C ASN A 256 -17.52 14.67 1.14
N SER A 257 -16.80 14.49 0.01
CA SER A 257 -16.04 13.25 -0.20
C SER A 257 -14.95 13.06 0.85
N LEU A 258 -14.22 14.12 1.21
CA LEU A 258 -13.21 14.08 2.26
C LEU A 258 -13.79 13.78 3.65
N ARG A 259 -14.89 14.46 4.02
CA ARG A 259 -15.59 14.20 5.30
C ARG A 259 -16.14 12.78 5.37
N ASN A 260 -16.72 12.28 4.29
CA ASN A 260 -17.24 10.92 4.22
C ASN A 260 -16.11 9.90 4.34
N ALA A 261 -14.99 10.10 3.63
CA ALA A 261 -13.81 9.26 3.72
C ALA A 261 -13.24 9.25 5.15
N ASN A 262 -13.18 10.40 5.83
CA ASN A 262 -12.69 10.48 7.20
C ASN A 262 -13.58 9.73 8.20
N LYS A 263 -14.93 9.77 7.99
CA LYS A 263 -15.88 9.05 8.83
C LYS A 263 -15.93 7.56 8.57
N ARG A 264 -15.75 7.14 7.31
CA ARG A 264 -15.87 5.75 6.85
C ARG A 264 -14.73 5.43 5.87
N PRO A 265 -13.46 5.41 6.33
CA PRO A 265 -12.35 5.02 5.48
C PRO A 265 -12.44 3.52 5.14
N ILE A 266 -11.94 3.15 3.97
CA ILE A 266 -11.61 1.75 3.66
C ILE A 266 -10.15 1.48 4.04
N ILE A 267 -9.26 2.42 3.74
CA ILE A 267 -7.86 2.38 4.17
C ILE A 267 -7.57 3.68 4.94
N ARG A 268 -6.99 3.54 6.13
CA ARG A 268 -6.39 4.63 6.88
C ARG A 268 -4.89 4.42 6.91
N HIS A 269 -4.15 5.37 6.37
CA HIS A 269 -2.71 5.42 6.49
C HIS A 269 -2.36 6.17 7.78
N LEU A 270 -1.63 5.52 8.67
CA LEU A 270 -1.37 6.00 10.03
C LEU A 270 -0.11 6.88 10.09
N TRP A 271 0.05 7.71 9.08
CA TRP A 271 1.16 8.65 9.00
C TRP A 271 0.71 10.01 9.52
N GLY A 272 1.33 10.46 10.54
CA GLY A 272 1.76 11.81 10.90
C GLY A 272 0.83 12.90 11.32
N ILE A 273 -0.47 12.82 11.70
CA ILE A 273 -1.14 14.00 12.28
C ILE A 273 -2.03 13.65 13.46
N THR A 274 -1.78 14.28 14.61
CA THR A 274 -2.67 14.29 15.77
C THR A 274 -3.92 15.17 15.50
N GLU A 275 -4.97 14.99 16.30
CA GLU A 275 -6.20 15.83 16.26
C GLU A 275 -5.91 17.33 16.37
N GLU A 276 -4.77 17.69 16.96
CA GLU A 276 -4.33 19.08 17.18
C GLU A 276 -3.53 19.69 16.03
N GLY A 277 -3.26 18.92 14.97
CA GLY A 277 -2.55 19.41 13.77
C GLY A 277 -1.05 19.59 13.98
N LEU A 278 -0.49 19.05 15.06
CA LEU A 278 0.94 19.05 15.33
C LEU A 278 1.59 17.84 14.67
N ASP A 279 2.68 18.13 14.01
CA ASP A 279 3.62 17.21 13.42
C ASP A 279 3.74 15.97 14.27
N LEU A 280 3.49 14.75 13.77
CA LEU A 280 4.33 13.94 13.62
C LEU A 280 4.43 12.56 13.77
N ALA A 281 5.00 12.03 13.06
CA ALA A 281 5.94 10.90 13.06
C ALA A 281 5.89 9.87 14.22
N GLU A 282 4.88 9.91 15.08
CA GLU A 282 4.67 8.82 16.01
C GLU A 282 3.66 7.84 15.46
N LYS A 283 4.15 6.64 15.28
CA LYS A 283 3.39 5.50 14.83
C LYS A 283 2.34 5.08 15.89
N PRO A 284 1.29 4.32 15.55
CA PRO A 284 0.24 3.92 16.50
C PRO A 284 0.74 3.15 17.71
N TRP A 285 1.95 2.63 17.64
CA TRP A 285 2.68 2.01 18.75
C TRP A 285 3.53 2.98 19.55
N GLY A 286 3.55 4.27 19.20
CA GLY A 286 4.20 5.34 19.95
C GLY A 286 3.28 6.05 20.96
N LEU A 287 3.84 7.01 21.71
CA LEU A 287 3.15 7.67 22.83
C LEU A 287 2.07 8.67 22.45
N LYS A 288 2.23 9.38 21.31
CA LYS A 288 1.46 10.59 20.98
C LYS A 288 0.27 10.40 20.02
N GLN A 289 -0.04 9.18 19.62
CA GLN A 289 -1.20 8.94 18.74
C GLN A 289 -2.51 9.18 19.48
N SER A 290 -3.52 9.67 18.75
CA SER A 290 -4.86 9.84 19.30
C SER A 290 -5.33 8.53 19.94
N CYS A 291 -5.97 8.62 21.10
CA CYS A 291 -6.48 7.48 21.85
C CYS A 291 -7.38 6.56 20.98
N LYS A 292 -8.10 7.14 20.02
CA LYS A 292 -8.95 6.41 19.09
C LYS A 292 -8.14 5.53 18.12
N ILE A 293 -7.15 6.10 17.44
CA ILE A 293 -6.30 5.36 16.47
C ILE A 293 -5.55 4.25 17.18
N LYS A 294 -5.03 4.53 18.37
CA LYS A 294 -4.32 3.54 19.18
C LYS A 294 -5.23 2.36 19.55
N LYS A 295 -6.48 2.62 19.96
CA LYS A 295 -7.46 1.57 20.26
C LYS A 295 -7.81 0.74 19.03
N GLU A 296 -7.98 1.36 17.86
CA GLU A 296 -8.24 0.67 16.60
C GLU A 296 -7.06 -0.21 16.21
N TRP A 297 -5.83 0.28 16.33
CA TRP A 297 -4.63 -0.50 16.07
C TRP A 297 -4.49 -1.68 17.04
N GLN A 298 -4.69 -1.44 18.34
CA GLN A 298 -4.65 -2.49 19.38
C GLN A 298 -5.71 -3.57 19.18
N PHE A 299 -6.90 -3.20 18.65
CA PHE A 299 -7.93 -4.18 18.33
C PHE A 299 -7.44 -5.22 17.33
N TYR A 300 -6.75 -4.81 16.26
CA TYR A 300 -6.16 -5.74 15.31
C TYR A 300 -4.89 -6.40 15.85
N ALA A 301 -4.09 -5.70 16.64
CA ALA A 301 -2.92 -6.28 17.30
C ALA A 301 -3.28 -7.48 18.18
N LYS A 302 -4.38 -7.39 18.95
CA LYS A 302 -4.92 -8.50 19.75
C LYS A 302 -5.29 -9.72 18.89
N LYS A 303 -5.79 -9.50 17.69
CA LYS A 303 -6.19 -10.58 16.77
C LYS A 303 -5.00 -11.30 16.10
N THR A 304 -3.79 -10.73 16.12
CA THR A 304 -2.60 -11.37 15.53
C THR A 304 -2.19 -12.67 16.22
N GLY A 305 -2.62 -12.89 17.49
CA GLY A 305 -2.09 -13.93 18.36
C GLY A 305 -0.74 -13.61 19.02
N TYR A 306 -0.15 -12.43 18.69
CA TYR A 306 1.16 -11.99 19.19
C TYR A 306 1.09 -10.73 20.06
N TYR A 307 -0.07 -10.40 20.62
CA TYR A 307 -0.28 -9.15 21.34
C TYR A 307 0.72 -8.91 22.48
N THR A 308 0.98 -9.94 23.30
CA THR A 308 1.98 -9.86 24.39
C THR A 308 3.38 -9.54 23.85
N SER A 309 3.78 -10.16 22.74
CA SER A 309 5.08 -9.91 22.12
C SER A 309 5.15 -8.49 21.52
N ILE A 310 4.06 -8.01 20.95
CA ILE A 310 3.92 -6.64 20.44
C ILE A 310 4.08 -5.63 21.58
N CYS A 311 3.41 -5.86 22.71
CA CYS A 311 3.50 -4.99 23.87
C CYS A 311 4.91 -4.96 24.47
N LYS A 312 5.57 -6.12 24.52
CA LYS A 312 6.97 -6.21 24.99
C LYS A 312 7.94 -5.49 24.05
N TYR A 313 7.69 -5.54 22.73
CA TYR A 313 8.57 -4.91 21.74
C TYR A 313 8.37 -3.38 21.65
N TYR A 314 7.14 -2.93 21.78
CA TYR A 314 6.77 -1.52 21.79
C TYR A 314 6.14 -1.17 23.12
N GLU A 315 6.95 -0.74 24.08
CA GLU A 315 6.53 -0.48 25.47
C GLU A 315 5.29 0.43 25.56
N ASN A 316 5.13 1.34 24.60
CA ASN A 316 4.03 2.30 24.55
C ASN A 316 2.80 1.84 23.75
N ALA A 317 2.88 0.70 23.05
CA ALA A 317 1.78 0.22 22.21
C ALA A 317 0.56 -0.23 23.00
N CYS A 318 0.74 -0.60 24.27
CA CYS A 318 -0.23 -1.28 25.11
C CYS A 318 -0.59 -0.52 26.38
N LEU A 319 -0.47 0.80 26.37
CA LEU A 319 -0.96 1.60 27.51
C LEU A 319 -2.47 1.44 27.65
N ASN A 320 -2.91 1.09 28.87
CA ASN A 320 -4.30 0.87 29.26
C ASN A 320 -5.19 2.10 29.09
#